data_04e5381fe944d88a3b4a232cb883572b
#
_entry.id   04e5381fe944d88a3b4a232cb883572b
#
_cell.length_a   1.000
_cell.length_b   1.000
_cell.length_c   1.000
_cell.angle_alpha   90.00
_cell.angle_beta   90.00
_cell.angle_gamma   90.00
#
_symmetry.space_group_name_H-M   'P 1'
#
loop_
_entity.id
_entity.type
_entity.pdbx_description
1 polymer ?
#
loop_
_entity_poly.entity_id
_entity_poly.type
_entity_poly.pdbx_seq_one_letter_code
_entity_poly.pdbx_strand_id
1 'polypeptide(L)'
;MTDNVFKVFTSAEMPNEVYHDPNSWTAEYTSGSNLAEVFSSCPAAWKFKVQKESKALTFGTQSHTNFESAALFNSLYRRAPAQEDFKDLITSQAALASKLKSFGLKGTSGKAYPELLEMLHRCGEDLNVWWLIELLAEWEAKRDGVELVPAADYDACVRMRQVLESIPEHNACMNSPTAQRELSIFGVINGVKVKVRLDHVDECKNVQGSVMVGKDDKGNPIHEDVIYDEAIVITDYKSTQDASREGFGKLCVNHGYLLKMALQHDLFRKAYPEETRPVIVRLLAQEKKEPYLPLAHRMLPWHLKIGRVQYMSVIQQFAMCQAHNIWPSYENGAPEVELTLPDWFTRQYKDFV
;
A
#
# COMPACT_ATOMS: atom_id res chain seq x y z
N MET A 1 24.91 27.95 -7.98
CA MET A 1 23.99 27.47 -6.92
C MET A 1 22.69 27.11 -7.64
N THR A 2 22.44 25.84 -7.89
CA THR A 2 21.16 25.40 -8.48
C THR A 2 20.12 25.50 -7.37
N ASP A 3 19.14 26.38 -7.53
CA ASP A 3 18.00 26.48 -6.64
C ASP A 3 17.40 25.08 -6.46
N ASN A 4 17.53 24.52 -5.26
CA ASN A 4 16.88 23.28 -4.88
C ASN A 4 15.37 23.55 -4.70
N VAL A 5 14.68 23.78 -5.82
CA VAL A 5 13.25 24.01 -5.77
C VAL A 5 12.53 22.69 -5.57
N PHE A 6 11.99 22.48 -4.39
CA PHE A 6 11.06 21.39 -4.12
C PHE A 6 9.71 21.75 -4.76
N LYS A 7 9.14 20.81 -5.51
CA LYS A 7 7.81 20.95 -6.11
C LYS A 7 6.81 20.14 -5.33
N VAL A 8 5.71 20.76 -4.98
CA VAL A 8 4.62 20.15 -4.22
C VAL A 8 3.37 20.14 -5.08
N PHE A 9 2.65 19.03 -5.07
CA PHE A 9 1.40 18.86 -5.81
C PHE A 9 0.36 18.17 -4.94
N THR A 10 -0.84 18.69 -4.95
CA THR A 10 -2.03 18.02 -4.41
C THR A 10 -2.40 16.79 -5.24
N SER A 11 -3.29 15.94 -4.72
CA SER A 11 -3.81 14.77 -5.49
C SER A 11 -4.49 15.18 -6.80
N ALA A 12 -5.15 16.34 -6.83
CA ALA A 12 -5.80 16.86 -8.03
C ALA A 12 -4.79 17.32 -9.10
N GLU A 13 -3.66 17.91 -8.67
CA GLU A 13 -2.59 18.38 -9.57
C GLU A 13 -1.67 17.25 -10.03
N MET A 14 -1.57 16.17 -9.26
CA MET A 14 -0.73 15.00 -9.52
C MET A 14 -1.55 13.72 -9.36
N PRO A 15 -2.38 13.36 -10.33
CA PRO A 15 -3.12 12.09 -10.32
C PRO A 15 -2.19 10.88 -10.19
N ASN A 16 -2.71 9.77 -9.65
CA ASN A 16 -1.93 8.56 -9.40
C ASN A 16 -1.30 8.00 -10.68
N GLU A 17 -2.03 8.05 -11.79
CA GLU A 17 -1.60 7.61 -13.11
C GLU A 17 -0.37 8.40 -13.58
N VAL A 18 -0.35 9.73 -13.38
CA VAL A 18 0.78 10.59 -13.76
C VAL A 18 1.98 10.38 -12.85
N TYR A 19 1.75 10.23 -11.53
CA TYR A 19 2.83 10.00 -10.57
C TYR A 19 3.59 8.70 -10.84
N HIS A 20 2.90 7.66 -11.29
CA HIS A 20 3.48 6.34 -11.55
C HIS A 20 3.80 6.07 -13.03
N ASP A 21 3.45 6.96 -13.95
CA ASP A 21 3.69 6.76 -15.38
C ASP A 21 5.19 6.69 -15.69
N PRO A 22 5.68 5.56 -16.21
CA PRO A 22 7.08 5.40 -16.58
C PRO A 22 7.50 6.28 -17.77
N ASN A 23 6.55 6.85 -18.50
CA ASN A 23 6.80 7.70 -19.66
C ASN A 23 6.64 9.19 -19.36
N SER A 24 6.22 9.56 -18.15
CA SER A 24 6.09 10.95 -17.73
C SER A 24 7.42 11.50 -17.18
N TRP A 25 7.48 12.85 -17.01
CA TRP A 25 8.61 13.51 -16.37
C TRP A 25 8.87 13.02 -14.92
N THR A 26 7.85 12.46 -14.29
CA THR A 26 7.96 11.92 -12.93
C THR A 26 8.82 10.65 -12.86
N ALA A 27 9.02 9.96 -13.98
CA ALA A 27 9.86 8.75 -14.08
C ALA A 27 11.35 9.05 -13.85
N GLU A 28 11.78 10.31 -14.02
CA GLU A 28 13.15 10.72 -13.72
C GLU A 28 13.44 10.74 -12.20
N TYR A 29 12.40 10.70 -11.37
CA TYR A 29 12.51 10.75 -9.92
C TYR A 29 12.39 9.35 -9.31
N THR A 30 13.36 8.98 -8.48
CA THR A 30 13.26 7.73 -7.73
C THR A 30 12.41 7.91 -6.48
N SER A 31 11.61 6.88 -6.17
CA SER A 31 10.74 6.90 -4.98
C SER A 31 11.42 6.29 -3.75
N GLY A 32 10.87 6.58 -2.57
CA GLY A 32 11.31 5.92 -1.34
C GLY A 32 11.17 4.39 -1.40
N SER A 33 10.20 3.85 -2.15
CA SER A 33 10.06 2.40 -2.35
C SER A 33 11.19 1.83 -3.21
N ASN A 34 11.59 2.53 -4.26
CA ASN A 34 12.73 2.12 -5.08
C ASN A 34 14.03 2.14 -4.28
N LEU A 35 14.25 3.18 -3.49
CA LEU A 35 15.43 3.26 -2.62
C LEU A 35 15.43 2.16 -1.55
N ALA A 36 14.29 1.87 -0.94
CA ALA A 36 14.17 0.79 0.03
C ALA A 36 14.48 -0.60 -0.59
N GLU A 37 14.07 -0.81 -1.83
CA GLU A 37 14.35 -2.05 -2.55
C GLU A 37 15.84 -2.20 -2.87
N VAL A 38 16.50 -1.13 -3.31
CA VAL A 38 17.96 -1.14 -3.51
C VAL A 38 18.68 -1.40 -2.18
N PHE A 39 18.21 -0.81 -1.08
CA PHE A 39 18.77 -1.01 0.25
C PHE A 39 18.66 -2.45 0.75
N SER A 40 17.49 -3.08 0.54
CA SER A 40 17.19 -4.43 1.03
C SER A 40 17.70 -5.55 0.11
N SER A 41 18.15 -5.21 -1.08
CA SER A 41 18.68 -6.16 -2.07
C SER A 41 20.01 -5.68 -2.67
N CYS A 42 20.01 -5.32 -3.93
CA CYS A 42 21.15 -4.72 -4.60
C CYS A 42 20.68 -3.88 -5.81
N PRO A 43 21.53 -2.97 -6.34
CA PRO A 43 21.20 -2.15 -7.50
C PRO A 43 20.75 -2.95 -8.74
N ALA A 44 21.39 -4.07 -9.03
CA ALA A 44 21.03 -4.91 -10.17
C ALA A 44 19.64 -5.54 -10.02
N ALA A 45 19.30 -6.03 -8.83
CA ALA A 45 17.98 -6.61 -8.56
C ALA A 45 16.87 -5.61 -8.79
N TRP A 46 17.04 -4.35 -8.35
CA TRP A 46 16.09 -3.27 -8.62
C TRP A 46 16.04 -2.90 -10.11
N LYS A 47 17.20 -2.71 -10.75
CA LYS A 47 17.29 -2.21 -12.14
C LYS A 47 16.71 -3.16 -13.16
N PHE A 48 16.92 -4.46 -12.99
CA PHE A 48 16.57 -5.51 -13.95
C PHE A 48 15.36 -6.33 -13.53
N LYS A 49 14.64 -5.92 -12.46
CA LYS A 49 13.43 -6.63 -12.05
C LYS A 49 12.35 -6.55 -13.12
N VAL A 50 11.62 -7.64 -13.26
CA VAL A 50 10.35 -7.64 -13.99
C VAL A 50 9.24 -7.39 -12.98
N GLN A 51 8.49 -6.31 -13.17
CA GLN A 51 7.33 -6.03 -12.32
C GLN A 51 6.26 -7.11 -12.56
N LYS A 52 5.78 -7.70 -11.45
CA LYS A 52 4.66 -8.64 -11.46
C LYS A 52 3.56 -8.08 -10.57
N GLU A 53 2.38 -8.04 -11.10
CA GLU A 53 1.20 -7.82 -10.27
C GLU A 53 1.03 -8.97 -9.30
N SER A 54 0.62 -8.68 -8.07
CA SER A 54 0.28 -9.68 -7.08
C SER A 54 -1.03 -9.34 -6.39
N LYS A 55 -1.81 -10.37 -6.03
CA LYS A 55 -3.06 -10.19 -5.29
C LYS A 55 -2.87 -9.35 -4.01
N ALA A 56 -1.72 -9.48 -3.36
CA ALA A 56 -1.41 -8.71 -2.15
C ALA A 56 -1.20 -7.22 -2.42
N LEU A 57 -0.61 -6.86 -3.58
CA LEU A 57 -0.47 -5.47 -4.01
C LEU A 57 -1.82 -4.89 -4.41
N THR A 58 -2.62 -5.62 -5.19
CA THR A 58 -3.97 -5.21 -5.60
C THR A 58 -4.85 -4.93 -4.40
N PHE A 59 -4.94 -5.87 -3.44
CA PHE A 59 -5.68 -5.66 -2.19
C PHE A 59 -5.13 -4.46 -1.39
N GLY A 60 -3.80 -4.30 -1.33
CA GLY A 60 -3.15 -3.16 -0.70
C GLY A 60 -3.61 -1.83 -1.30
N THR A 61 -3.64 -1.73 -2.63
CA THR A 61 -4.13 -0.55 -3.35
C THR A 61 -5.61 -0.29 -3.07
N GLN A 62 -6.45 -1.30 -3.13
CA GLN A 62 -7.88 -1.19 -2.87
C GLN A 62 -8.18 -0.72 -1.45
N SER A 63 -7.52 -1.33 -0.44
CA SER A 63 -7.69 -0.93 0.97
C SER A 63 -7.17 0.49 1.23
N HIS A 64 -6.08 0.89 0.58
CA HIS A 64 -5.52 2.24 0.67
C HIS A 64 -6.48 3.28 0.06
N THR A 65 -7.02 3.01 -1.14
CA THR A 65 -8.01 3.87 -1.78
C THR A 65 -9.25 4.06 -0.89
N ASN A 66 -9.70 2.98 -0.23
CA ASN A 66 -10.84 3.06 0.69
C ASN A 66 -10.51 3.81 1.99
N PHE A 67 -9.28 3.72 2.50
CA PHE A 67 -8.80 4.56 3.60
C PHE A 67 -8.79 6.03 3.20
N GLU A 68 -8.32 6.35 2.01
CA GLU A 68 -8.27 7.72 1.49
C GLU A 68 -9.67 8.32 1.35
N SER A 69 -10.55 7.62 0.63
CA SER A 69 -11.93 8.07 0.38
C SER A 69 -12.83 6.91 -0.01
N ALA A 70 -13.92 6.71 0.77
CA ALA A 70 -14.95 5.73 0.39
C ALA A 70 -15.64 6.10 -0.94
N ALA A 71 -15.80 7.39 -1.23
CA ALA A 71 -16.38 7.85 -2.49
C ALA A 71 -15.48 7.50 -3.68
N LEU A 72 -14.16 7.72 -3.54
CA LEU A 72 -13.18 7.34 -4.56
C LEU A 72 -13.17 5.81 -4.74
N PHE A 73 -13.13 5.05 -3.66
CA PHE A 73 -13.18 3.59 -3.72
C PHE A 73 -14.40 3.09 -4.50
N ASN A 74 -15.59 3.60 -4.18
CA ASN A 74 -16.83 3.22 -4.85
C ASN A 74 -16.90 3.70 -6.31
N SER A 75 -16.16 4.72 -6.68
CA SER A 75 -16.08 5.18 -8.07
C SER A 75 -15.14 4.37 -8.94
N LEU A 76 -14.17 3.68 -8.34
CA LEU A 76 -13.17 2.88 -9.05
C LEU A 76 -13.49 1.37 -9.01
N TYR A 77 -14.13 0.91 -7.94
CA TYR A 77 -14.31 -0.50 -7.66
C TYR A 77 -15.78 -0.86 -7.44
N ARG A 78 -16.14 -2.05 -7.90
CA ARG A 78 -17.46 -2.66 -7.67
C ARG A 78 -17.27 -4.07 -7.14
N ARG A 79 -18.09 -4.45 -6.17
CA ARG A 79 -18.12 -5.81 -5.62
C ARG A 79 -18.57 -6.78 -6.73
N ALA A 80 -17.76 -7.78 -7.00
CA ALA A 80 -18.18 -8.90 -7.84
C ALA A 80 -19.30 -9.68 -7.16
N PRO A 81 -20.25 -10.26 -7.90
CA PRO A 81 -21.25 -11.17 -7.33
C PRO A 81 -20.54 -12.36 -6.67
N ALA A 82 -21.12 -12.87 -5.59
CA ALA A 82 -20.72 -14.12 -4.95
C ALA A 82 -21.87 -15.13 -5.01
N GLN A 83 -21.56 -16.42 -5.05
CA GLN A 83 -22.60 -17.45 -5.16
C GLN A 83 -23.57 -17.42 -3.97
N GLU A 84 -23.07 -17.03 -2.81
CA GLU A 84 -23.82 -16.89 -1.56
C GLU A 84 -24.86 -15.76 -1.59
N ASP A 85 -24.74 -14.82 -2.53
CA ASP A 85 -25.70 -13.72 -2.69
C ASP A 85 -27.04 -14.18 -3.30
N PHE A 86 -27.08 -15.38 -3.88
CA PHE A 86 -28.23 -15.85 -4.67
C PHE A 86 -28.81 -17.15 -4.11
N LYS A 87 -30.12 -17.19 -4.02
CA LYS A 87 -30.88 -18.42 -3.70
C LYS A 87 -31.14 -19.21 -4.99
N ASP A 88 -31.26 -20.52 -4.84
CA ASP A 88 -31.59 -21.43 -5.97
C ASP A 88 -30.70 -21.26 -7.19
N LEU A 89 -29.40 -21.00 -6.94
CA LEU A 89 -28.42 -20.68 -7.98
C LEU A 89 -28.11 -21.89 -8.87
N ILE A 90 -28.19 -21.70 -10.17
CA ILE A 90 -27.81 -22.68 -11.19
C ILE A 90 -26.36 -22.41 -11.60
N THR A 91 -25.45 -23.30 -11.19
CA THR A 91 -24.02 -23.14 -11.40
C THR A 91 -23.47 -23.96 -12.58
N SER A 92 -24.30 -24.78 -13.23
CA SER A 92 -23.85 -25.57 -14.36
C SER A 92 -24.85 -25.60 -15.51
N GLN A 93 -24.32 -25.76 -16.72
CA GLN A 93 -25.09 -25.90 -17.95
C GLN A 93 -26.07 -27.10 -17.91
N ALA A 94 -25.63 -28.21 -17.29
CA ALA A 94 -26.47 -29.40 -17.12
C ALA A 94 -27.66 -29.14 -16.18
N ALA A 95 -27.42 -28.39 -15.08
CA ALA A 95 -28.47 -27.99 -14.14
C ALA A 95 -29.48 -27.08 -14.81
N LEU A 96 -29.03 -26.11 -15.63
CA LEU A 96 -29.91 -25.23 -16.39
C LEU A 96 -30.76 -26.04 -17.41
N ALA A 97 -30.15 -26.94 -18.17
CA ALA A 97 -30.85 -27.81 -19.11
C ALA A 97 -31.91 -28.69 -18.42
N SER A 98 -31.58 -29.22 -17.24
CA SER A 98 -32.53 -30.02 -16.43
C SER A 98 -33.68 -29.16 -15.90
N LYS A 99 -33.42 -27.95 -15.45
CA LYS A 99 -34.42 -27.02 -14.95
C LYS A 99 -35.38 -26.61 -16.06
N LEU A 100 -34.88 -26.26 -17.25
CA LEU A 100 -35.69 -25.96 -18.44
C LEU A 100 -36.57 -27.13 -18.87
N LYS A 101 -36.04 -28.36 -18.76
CA LYS A 101 -36.85 -29.58 -19.03
C LYS A 101 -37.99 -29.72 -18.03
N SER A 102 -37.81 -29.33 -16.76
CA SER A 102 -38.91 -29.38 -15.76
C SER A 102 -40.03 -28.38 -16.07
N PHE A 103 -39.78 -27.33 -16.84
CA PHE A 103 -40.78 -26.41 -17.39
C PHE A 103 -41.41 -26.90 -18.69
N GLY A 104 -41.17 -28.15 -19.10
CA GLY A 104 -41.74 -28.76 -20.30
C GLY A 104 -40.97 -28.46 -21.59
N LEU A 105 -39.85 -27.79 -21.56
CA LEU A 105 -39.06 -27.51 -22.75
C LEU A 105 -38.31 -28.77 -23.23
N LYS A 106 -38.35 -29.04 -24.55
CA LYS A 106 -37.68 -30.16 -25.19
C LYS A 106 -36.38 -29.71 -25.85
N GLY A 107 -35.45 -30.66 -26.05
CA GLY A 107 -34.21 -30.39 -26.78
C GLY A 107 -33.21 -29.54 -25.99
N THR A 108 -33.22 -29.62 -24.66
CA THR A 108 -32.31 -28.86 -23.78
C THR A 108 -30.93 -29.53 -23.61
N SER A 109 -30.84 -30.84 -23.85
CA SER A 109 -29.61 -31.60 -23.68
C SER A 109 -28.54 -31.23 -24.71
N GLY A 110 -27.30 -31.07 -24.31
CA GLY A 110 -26.16 -30.78 -25.18
C GLY A 110 -26.08 -29.36 -25.74
N LYS A 111 -26.98 -28.47 -25.35
CA LYS A 111 -26.97 -27.07 -25.78
C LYS A 111 -26.02 -26.22 -24.94
N ALA A 112 -25.35 -25.25 -25.58
CA ALA A 112 -24.50 -24.28 -24.92
C ALA A 112 -25.32 -23.27 -24.07
N TYR A 113 -24.67 -22.58 -23.18
CA TYR A 113 -25.31 -21.58 -22.32
C TYR A 113 -26.15 -20.52 -23.09
N PRO A 114 -25.65 -19.89 -24.16
CA PRO A 114 -26.43 -18.94 -24.94
C PRO A 114 -27.76 -19.47 -25.43
N GLU A 115 -27.76 -20.71 -25.97
CA GLU A 115 -28.99 -21.35 -26.46
C GLU A 115 -29.97 -21.69 -25.34
N LEU A 116 -29.45 -22.15 -24.19
CA LEU A 116 -30.28 -22.42 -23.00
C LEU A 116 -30.87 -21.15 -22.41
N LEU A 117 -30.13 -20.05 -22.42
CA LEU A 117 -30.64 -18.75 -21.96
C LEU A 117 -31.68 -18.19 -22.90
N GLU A 118 -31.54 -18.38 -24.22
CA GLU A 118 -32.59 -18.01 -25.17
C GLU A 118 -33.87 -18.82 -24.93
N MET A 119 -33.75 -20.09 -24.61
CA MET A 119 -34.88 -20.96 -24.25
C MET A 119 -35.53 -20.49 -22.92
N LEU A 120 -34.70 -20.11 -21.91
CA LEU A 120 -35.15 -19.54 -20.64
C LEU A 120 -35.95 -18.25 -20.88
N HIS A 121 -35.40 -17.35 -21.67
CA HIS A 121 -36.07 -16.06 -21.98
C HIS A 121 -37.43 -16.29 -22.65
N ARG A 122 -37.53 -17.27 -23.57
CA ARG A 122 -38.78 -17.60 -24.26
C ARG A 122 -39.85 -18.21 -23.35
N CYS A 123 -39.46 -18.90 -22.27
CA CYS A 123 -40.45 -19.43 -21.33
C CYS A 123 -40.90 -18.44 -20.29
N GLY A 124 -40.28 -17.28 -20.20
CA GLY A 124 -40.66 -16.18 -19.28
C GLY A 124 -40.36 -16.46 -17.81
N GLU A 125 -39.53 -17.44 -17.50
CA GLU A 125 -39.13 -17.76 -16.15
C GLU A 125 -37.84 -16.99 -15.77
N ASP A 126 -37.76 -16.56 -14.52
CA ASP A 126 -36.61 -15.85 -13.96
C ASP A 126 -35.79 -16.82 -13.09
N LEU A 127 -34.55 -17.11 -13.49
CA LEU A 127 -33.67 -18.02 -12.79
C LEU A 127 -32.31 -17.39 -12.56
N ASN A 128 -31.76 -17.61 -11.36
CA ASN A 128 -30.39 -17.23 -11.04
C ASN A 128 -29.43 -18.18 -11.74
N VAL A 129 -28.90 -17.80 -12.89
CA VAL A 129 -27.90 -18.56 -13.66
C VAL A 129 -26.54 -17.90 -13.47
N TRP A 130 -25.61 -18.60 -12.79
CA TRP A 130 -24.31 -18.05 -12.41
C TRP A 130 -23.54 -17.45 -13.58
N TRP A 131 -23.43 -18.18 -14.67
CA TRP A 131 -22.73 -17.69 -15.87
C TRP A 131 -23.32 -16.36 -16.41
N LEU A 132 -24.62 -16.20 -16.38
CA LEU A 132 -25.27 -14.96 -16.82
C LEU A 132 -25.01 -13.80 -15.82
N ILE A 133 -25.04 -14.12 -14.53
CA ILE A 133 -24.77 -13.14 -13.46
C ILE A 133 -23.33 -12.60 -13.60
N GLU A 134 -22.34 -13.48 -13.76
CA GLU A 134 -20.95 -13.08 -13.99
C GLU A 134 -20.80 -12.22 -15.25
N LEU A 135 -21.36 -12.68 -16.36
CA LEU A 135 -21.29 -11.95 -17.64
C LEU A 135 -21.91 -10.55 -17.56
N LEU A 136 -23.05 -10.42 -16.91
CA LEU A 136 -23.73 -9.13 -16.72
C LEU A 136 -22.92 -8.20 -15.81
N ALA A 137 -22.35 -8.73 -14.72
CA ALA A 137 -21.53 -7.95 -13.81
C ALA A 137 -20.26 -7.43 -14.52
N GLU A 138 -19.60 -8.27 -15.32
CA GLU A 138 -18.44 -7.87 -16.12
C GLU A 138 -18.81 -6.80 -17.17
N TRP A 139 -19.93 -6.99 -17.84
CA TRP A 139 -20.40 -6.04 -18.85
C TRP A 139 -20.75 -4.68 -18.24
N GLU A 140 -21.46 -4.68 -17.12
CA GLU A 140 -21.82 -3.46 -16.41
C GLU A 140 -20.60 -2.73 -15.86
N ALA A 141 -19.67 -3.45 -15.26
CA ALA A 141 -18.43 -2.87 -14.75
C ALA A 141 -17.61 -2.21 -15.87
N LYS A 142 -17.49 -2.91 -17.02
CA LYS A 142 -16.80 -2.37 -18.19
C LYS A 142 -17.51 -1.15 -18.78
N ARG A 143 -18.84 -1.17 -18.85
CA ARG A 143 -19.64 -0.04 -19.31
C ARG A 143 -19.43 1.20 -18.44
N ASP A 144 -19.38 0.98 -17.13
CA ASP A 144 -19.28 2.05 -16.13
C ASP A 144 -17.82 2.45 -15.84
N GLY A 145 -16.84 1.76 -16.43
CA GLY A 145 -15.41 2.04 -16.28
C GLY A 145 -14.87 1.73 -14.88
N VAL A 146 -15.47 0.76 -14.16
CA VAL A 146 -15.06 0.34 -12.82
C VAL A 146 -14.42 -1.05 -12.85
N GLU A 147 -13.54 -1.33 -11.89
CA GLU A 147 -12.92 -2.64 -11.72
C GLU A 147 -13.80 -3.53 -10.83
N LEU A 148 -14.03 -4.79 -11.25
CA LEU A 148 -14.66 -5.80 -10.41
C LEU A 148 -13.65 -6.36 -9.41
N VAL A 149 -13.97 -6.21 -8.13
CA VAL A 149 -13.18 -6.75 -7.02
C VAL A 149 -13.87 -8.02 -6.50
N PRO A 150 -13.15 -9.12 -6.28
CA PRO A 150 -13.72 -10.30 -5.65
C PRO A 150 -14.51 -9.94 -4.39
N ALA A 151 -15.69 -10.54 -4.21
CA ALA A 151 -16.61 -10.16 -3.13
C ALA A 151 -15.93 -10.14 -1.76
N ALA A 152 -15.14 -11.17 -1.44
CA ALA A 152 -14.43 -11.27 -0.16
C ALA A 152 -13.43 -10.12 0.05
N ASP A 153 -12.69 -9.73 -1.00
CA ASP A 153 -11.70 -8.64 -0.91
C ASP A 153 -12.39 -7.27 -0.79
N TYR A 154 -13.48 -7.07 -1.56
CA TYR A 154 -14.27 -5.84 -1.47
C TYR A 154 -14.89 -5.68 -0.09
N ASP A 155 -15.56 -6.73 0.41
CA ASP A 155 -16.21 -6.74 1.71
C ASP A 155 -15.19 -6.54 2.84
N ALA A 156 -13.99 -7.14 2.72
CA ALA A 156 -12.87 -6.90 3.63
C ALA A 156 -12.44 -5.43 3.64
N CYS A 157 -12.25 -4.80 2.48
CA CYS A 157 -11.91 -3.38 2.40
C CYS A 157 -12.98 -2.49 3.07
N VAL A 158 -14.26 -2.77 2.84
CA VAL A 158 -15.37 -2.05 3.47
C VAL A 158 -15.35 -2.24 5.00
N ARG A 159 -15.17 -3.48 5.48
CA ARG A 159 -15.07 -3.79 6.91
C ARG A 159 -13.87 -3.13 7.56
N MET A 160 -12.70 -3.15 6.91
CA MET A 160 -11.50 -2.47 7.40
C MET A 160 -11.78 -0.98 7.66
N ARG A 161 -12.43 -0.29 6.73
CA ARG A 161 -12.81 1.11 6.93
C ARG A 161 -13.79 1.27 8.10
N GLN A 162 -14.82 0.43 8.20
CA GLN A 162 -15.80 0.47 9.31
C GLN A 162 -15.11 0.31 10.68
N VAL A 163 -14.11 -0.57 10.77
CA VAL A 163 -13.31 -0.74 12.00
C VAL A 163 -12.54 0.54 12.34
N LEU A 164 -11.90 1.19 11.37
CA LEU A 164 -11.24 2.48 11.60
C LEU A 164 -12.23 3.56 12.02
N GLU A 165 -13.39 3.64 11.39
CA GLU A 165 -14.45 4.60 11.72
C GLU A 165 -15.04 4.39 13.12
N SER A 166 -15.00 3.15 13.64
CA SER A 166 -15.47 2.83 15.00
C SER A 166 -14.52 3.31 16.11
N ILE A 167 -13.28 3.64 15.77
CA ILE A 167 -12.26 4.12 16.72
C ILE A 167 -12.13 5.64 16.57
N PRO A 168 -12.50 6.44 17.59
CA PRO A 168 -12.60 7.89 17.48
C PRO A 168 -11.36 8.57 16.90
N GLU A 169 -10.16 8.16 17.33
CA GLU A 169 -8.90 8.75 16.90
C GLU A 169 -8.59 8.44 15.42
N HIS A 170 -8.91 7.23 14.97
CA HIS A 170 -8.71 6.84 13.57
C HIS A 170 -9.78 7.47 12.68
N ASN A 171 -11.01 7.52 13.16
CA ASN A 171 -12.11 8.21 12.47
C ASN A 171 -11.79 9.71 12.28
N ALA A 172 -11.34 10.38 13.33
CA ALA A 172 -10.96 11.79 13.27
C ALA A 172 -9.83 12.02 12.27
N CYS A 173 -8.79 11.18 12.27
CA CYS A 173 -7.70 11.25 11.30
C CYS A 173 -8.22 11.04 9.86
N MET A 174 -8.95 9.96 9.64
CA MET A 174 -9.41 9.55 8.30
C MET A 174 -10.39 10.54 7.67
N ASN A 175 -11.21 11.21 8.48
CA ASN A 175 -12.23 12.15 8.03
C ASN A 175 -11.89 13.63 8.33
N SER A 176 -10.61 13.93 8.64
CA SER A 176 -10.20 15.30 8.88
C SER A 176 -10.42 16.18 7.65
N PRO A 177 -11.08 17.34 7.79
CA PRO A 177 -11.31 18.27 6.70
C PRO A 177 -10.07 19.07 6.32
N THR A 178 -9.05 19.13 7.17
CA THR A 178 -7.78 19.83 6.95
C THR A 178 -6.71 18.93 6.34
N ALA A 179 -6.95 17.63 6.32
CA ALA A 179 -6.00 16.68 5.81
C ALA A 179 -5.76 16.83 4.30
N GLN A 180 -4.48 16.92 3.94
CA GLN A 180 -4.03 16.77 2.56
C GLN A 180 -3.72 15.29 2.30
N ARG A 181 -4.37 14.70 1.30
CA ARG A 181 -4.21 13.29 0.92
C ARG A 181 -3.40 13.19 -0.36
N GLU A 182 -2.59 12.14 -0.47
CA GLU A 182 -1.78 11.87 -1.66
C GLU A 182 -0.89 13.08 -2.04
N LEU A 183 -0.36 13.81 -1.05
CA LEU A 183 0.51 14.95 -1.26
C LEU A 183 1.84 14.50 -1.88
N SER A 184 2.12 14.95 -3.09
CA SER A 184 3.32 14.56 -3.82
C SER A 184 4.39 15.63 -3.72
N ILE A 185 5.62 15.25 -3.32
CA ILE A 185 6.76 16.15 -3.19
C ILE A 185 7.92 15.61 -4.03
N PHE A 186 8.44 16.47 -4.90
CA PHE A 186 9.58 16.20 -5.77
C PHE A 186 10.74 17.12 -5.41
N GLY A 187 11.94 16.59 -5.37
CA GLY A 187 13.12 17.39 -5.04
C GLY A 187 14.41 16.71 -5.47
N VAL A 188 15.53 17.32 -5.11
CA VAL A 188 16.86 16.76 -5.36
C VAL A 188 17.61 16.63 -4.05
N ILE A 189 18.13 15.44 -3.76
CA ILE A 189 19.02 15.17 -2.61
C ILE A 189 20.33 14.63 -3.14
N ASN A 190 21.44 15.28 -2.83
CA ASN A 190 22.79 14.90 -3.28
C ASN A 190 22.88 14.62 -4.79
N GLY A 191 22.21 15.45 -5.60
CA GLY A 191 22.19 15.31 -7.07
C GLY A 191 21.22 14.27 -7.61
N VAL A 192 20.56 13.48 -6.77
CA VAL A 192 19.56 12.49 -7.18
C VAL A 192 18.17 13.10 -7.12
N LYS A 193 17.41 12.99 -8.20
CA LYS A 193 15.99 13.35 -8.25
C LYS A 193 15.19 12.34 -7.44
N VAL A 194 14.48 12.80 -6.42
CA VAL A 194 13.67 11.96 -5.51
C VAL A 194 12.24 12.46 -5.44
N LYS A 195 11.31 11.53 -5.29
CA LYS A 195 9.89 11.84 -5.08
C LYS A 195 9.33 11.03 -3.93
N VAL A 196 8.37 11.62 -3.22
CA VAL A 196 7.53 10.94 -2.24
C VAL A 196 6.08 11.29 -2.49
N ARG A 197 5.20 10.40 -2.07
CA ARG A 197 3.77 10.66 -1.95
C ARG A 197 3.37 10.33 -0.52
N LEU A 198 2.81 11.31 0.16
CA LEU A 198 2.38 11.22 1.54
C LEU A 198 0.89 10.89 1.55
N ASP A 199 0.53 9.73 2.09
CA ASP A 199 -0.85 9.25 2.09
C ASP A 199 -1.79 10.24 2.78
N HIS A 200 -1.35 10.80 3.92
CA HIS A 200 -2.16 11.69 4.72
C HIS A 200 -1.25 12.63 5.52
N VAL A 201 -1.47 13.93 5.37
CA VAL A 201 -0.78 15.00 6.11
C VAL A 201 -1.84 15.92 6.72
N ASP A 202 -1.80 16.11 8.03
CA ASP A 202 -2.82 16.86 8.73
C ASP A 202 -2.24 17.79 9.81
N GLU A 203 -2.94 18.88 10.07
CA GLU A 203 -2.69 19.79 11.18
C GLU A 203 -3.45 19.32 12.41
N CYS A 204 -2.75 18.83 13.40
CA CYS A 204 -3.36 18.24 14.58
C CYS A 204 -3.05 19.02 15.84
N LYS A 205 -3.98 19.01 16.81
CA LYS A 205 -3.83 19.60 18.13
C LYS A 205 -3.64 18.54 19.20
N ASN A 206 -2.96 18.92 20.31
CA ASN A 206 -2.69 18.04 21.45
C ASN A 206 -2.04 16.70 21.02
N VAL A 207 -1.00 16.81 20.22
CA VAL A 207 -0.37 15.62 19.60
C VAL A 207 0.71 15.08 20.52
N GLN A 208 0.58 13.81 20.89
CA GLN A 208 1.65 13.11 21.60
C GLN A 208 2.85 12.91 20.67
N GLY A 209 3.99 13.43 21.09
CA GLY A 209 5.28 13.26 20.45
C GLY A 209 6.31 12.67 21.41
N SER A 210 7.58 12.73 21.00
CA SER A 210 8.70 12.27 21.82
C SER A 210 9.95 13.04 21.45
N VAL A 211 10.71 13.46 22.46
CA VAL A 211 12.02 14.09 22.30
C VAL A 211 13.12 13.17 22.83
N MET A 212 14.26 13.16 22.16
CA MET A 212 15.42 12.43 22.63
C MET A 212 16.18 13.32 23.64
N VAL A 213 16.26 12.88 24.88
CA VAL A 213 16.89 13.63 25.98
C VAL A 213 18.31 13.17 26.31
N GLY A 214 18.72 12.00 25.81
CA GLY A 214 20.05 11.47 26.09
C GLY A 214 20.26 10.05 25.57
N LYS A 215 21.26 9.39 26.12
CA LYS A 215 21.53 7.96 25.93
C LYS A 215 21.81 7.32 27.27
N ASP A 216 21.43 6.05 27.44
CA ASP A 216 21.78 5.23 28.60
C ASP A 216 23.26 4.78 28.57
N ASP A 217 23.70 4.10 29.61
CA ASP A 217 25.09 3.60 29.74
C ASP A 217 25.46 2.57 28.65
N LYS A 218 24.47 1.99 27.97
CA LYS A 218 24.66 1.07 26.84
C LYS A 218 24.60 1.76 25.47
N GLY A 219 24.41 3.09 25.48
CA GLY A 219 24.29 3.89 24.26
C GLY A 219 22.90 3.90 23.61
N ASN A 220 21.90 3.32 24.27
CA ASN A 220 20.54 3.37 23.76
C ASN A 220 19.91 4.76 23.97
N PRO A 221 19.12 5.26 23.00
CA PRO A 221 18.50 6.57 23.13
C PRO A 221 17.42 6.58 24.25
N ILE A 222 17.49 7.57 25.12
CA ILE A 222 16.46 7.87 26.12
C ILE A 222 15.51 8.89 25.52
N HIS A 223 14.22 8.64 25.62
CA HIS A 223 13.16 9.50 25.13
C HIS A 223 12.20 9.91 26.24
N GLU A 224 11.74 11.13 26.17
CA GLU A 224 10.63 11.63 27.00
C GLU A 224 9.43 11.92 26.11
N ASP A 225 8.25 11.53 26.58
CA ASP A 225 6.99 11.86 25.93
C ASP A 225 6.66 13.33 26.15
N VAL A 226 6.20 13.98 25.10
CA VAL A 226 5.77 15.38 25.12
C VAL A 226 4.42 15.51 24.44
N ILE A 227 3.62 16.48 24.85
CA ILE A 227 2.39 16.87 24.16
C ILE A 227 2.65 18.19 23.45
N TYR A 228 2.46 18.22 22.15
CA TYR A 228 2.54 19.43 21.36
C TYR A 228 1.14 20.00 21.19
N ASP A 229 0.97 21.30 21.49
CA ASP A 229 -0.30 21.98 21.29
C ASP A 229 -0.75 21.91 19.84
N GLU A 230 0.19 22.06 18.91
CA GLU A 230 -0.01 21.91 17.47
C GLU A 230 1.17 21.16 16.83
N ALA A 231 0.86 20.27 15.91
CA ALA A 231 1.86 19.54 15.13
C ALA A 231 1.33 19.18 13.75
N ILE A 232 2.24 19.02 12.78
CA ILE A 232 1.93 18.35 11.52
C ILE A 232 2.07 16.85 11.75
N VAL A 233 1.08 16.08 11.34
CA VAL A 233 1.09 14.63 11.45
C VAL A 233 1.07 14.00 10.06
N ILE A 234 2.14 13.30 9.72
CA ILE A 234 2.23 12.47 8.51
C ILE A 234 1.81 11.06 8.92
N THR A 235 0.72 10.56 8.36
CA THR A 235 0.24 9.19 8.57
C THR A 235 0.33 8.42 7.26
N ASP A 236 1.04 7.30 7.30
CA ASP A 236 1.16 6.37 6.16
C ASP A 236 0.39 5.09 6.51
N TYR A 237 -0.64 4.78 5.71
CA TYR A 237 -1.51 3.63 5.94
C TYR A 237 -0.93 2.35 5.35
N LYS A 238 -0.97 1.26 6.12
CA LYS A 238 -0.45 -0.04 5.69
C LYS A 238 -1.39 -1.18 6.05
N SER A 239 -1.95 -1.84 5.06
CA SER A 239 -2.60 -3.13 5.26
C SER A 239 -1.53 -4.22 5.49
N THR A 240 -1.68 -5.01 6.56
CA THR A 240 -0.65 -5.95 7.02
C THR A 240 -1.24 -7.31 7.42
N GLN A 241 -0.39 -8.29 7.67
CA GLN A 241 -0.79 -9.57 8.27
C GLN A 241 -0.80 -9.52 9.79
N ASP A 242 0.04 -8.67 10.39
CA ASP A 242 0.20 -8.50 11.82
C ASP A 242 0.45 -7.03 12.12
N ALA A 243 -0.50 -6.40 12.81
CA ALA A 243 -0.42 -5.00 13.22
C ALA A 243 0.18 -4.83 14.63
N SER A 244 0.52 -5.92 15.34
CA SER A 244 1.10 -5.85 16.67
C SER A 244 2.43 -5.10 16.69
N ARG A 245 2.81 -4.58 17.85
CA ARG A 245 4.08 -3.85 18.01
C ARG A 245 5.28 -4.66 17.53
N GLU A 246 5.34 -5.95 17.86
CA GLU A 246 6.48 -6.78 17.52
C GLU A 246 6.43 -7.25 16.06
N GLY A 247 5.28 -7.73 15.59
CA GLY A 247 5.10 -8.24 14.23
C GLY A 247 5.28 -7.14 13.20
N PHE A 248 4.62 -6.02 13.38
CA PHE A 248 4.75 -4.87 12.47
C PHE A 248 6.14 -4.23 12.53
N GLY A 249 6.78 -4.22 13.72
CA GLY A 249 8.16 -3.76 13.85
C GLY A 249 9.14 -4.53 12.98
N LYS A 250 9.01 -5.87 12.91
CA LYS A 250 9.80 -6.71 11.99
C LYS A 250 9.52 -6.38 10.52
N LEU A 251 8.25 -6.15 10.17
CA LEU A 251 7.85 -5.74 8.82
C LEU A 251 8.42 -4.38 8.44
N CYS A 252 8.47 -3.42 9.38
CA CYS A 252 9.06 -2.10 9.14
C CYS A 252 10.54 -2.20 8.71
N VAL A 253 11.30 -3.11 9.33
CA VAL A 253 12.69 -3.36 8.94
C VAL A 253 12.75 -4.04 7.57
N ASN A 254 12.01 -5.12 7.37
CA ASN A 254 12.05 -5.93 6.15
C ASN A 254 11.61 -5.16 4.90
N HIS A 255 10.66 -4.23 5.03
CA HIS A 255 10.13 -3.43 3.92
C HIS A 255 10.74 -2.03 3.82
N GLY A 256 11.76 -1.71 4.64
CA GLY A 256 12.46 -0.43 4.62
C GLY A 256 11.56 0.76 4.96
N TYR A 257 10.56 0.58 5.85
CA TYR A 257 9.64 1.67 6.20
C TYR A 257 10.36 2.80 6.95
N LEU A 258 11.41 2.50 7.74
CA LEU A 258 12.21 3.55 8.39
C LEU A 258 12.82 4.50 7.35
N LEU A 259 13.41 3.95 6.30
CA LEU A 259 13.96 4.69 5.18
C LEU A 259 12.90 5.55 4.48
N LYS A 260 11.76 4.95 4.13
CA LYS A 260 10.67 5.62 3.42
C LYS A 260 10.13 6.80 4.21
N MET A 261 9.83 6.58 5.49
CA MET A 261 9.25 7.60 6.37
C MET A 261 10.23 8.72 6.67
N ALA A 262 11.52 8.41 6.85
CA ALA A 262 12.52 9.44 7.02
C ALA A 262 12.66 10.33 5.78
N LEU A 263 12.61 9.72 4.58
CA LEU A 263 12.63 10.46 3.31
C LEU A 263 11.38 11.34 3.17
N GLN A 264 10.19 10.83 3.48
CA GLN A 264 8.94 11.60 3.48
C GLN A 264 9.02 12.81 4.43
N HIS A 265 9.44 12.57 5.68
CA HIS A 265 9.63 13.61 6.68
C HIS A 265 10.59 14.69 6.19
N ASP A 266 11.75 14.31 5.67
CA ASP A 266 12.79 15.26 5.29
C ASP A 266 12.44 16.04 4.02
N LEU A 267 11.75 15.41 3.03
CA LEU A 267 11.23 16.13 1.87
C LEU A 267 10.13 17.11 2.28
N PHE A 268 9.23 16.71 3.17
CA PHE A 268 8.21 17.62 3.69
C PHE A 268 8.85 18.86 4.34
N ARG A 269 9.82 18.66 5.26
CA ARG A 269 10.54 19.77 5.92
C ARG A 269 11.26 20.68 4.94
N LYS A 270 11.81 20.12 3.86
CA LYS A 270 12.50 20.90 2.83
C LYS A 270 11.55 21.65 1.90
N ALA A 271 10.38 21.08 1.64
CA ALA A 271 9.33 21.69 0.81
C ALA A 271 8.60 22.83 1.54
N TYR A 272 8.52 22.75 2.87
CA TYR A 272 7.87 23.72 3.73
C TYR A 272 8.85 24.30 4.78
N PRO A 273 9.86 25.09 4.36
CA PRO A 273 10.89 25.59 5.26
C PRO A 273 10.35 26.56 6.32
N GLU A 274 9.24 27.23 6.04
CA GLU A 274 8.57 28.17 6.97
C GLU A 274 7.69 27.44 8.02
N GLU A 275 7.43 26.15 7.84
CA GLU A 275 6.68 25.37 8.82
C GLU A 275 7.55 25.04 10.03
N THR A 276 7.24 25.66 11.17
CA THR A 276 8.04 25.55 12.41
C THR A 276 7.48 24.52 13.39
N ARG A 277 6.21 24.11 13.23
CA ARG A 277 5.60 23.10 14.09
C ARG A 277 6.34 21.76 14.03
N PRO A 278 6.30 20.96 15.09
CA PRO A 278 6.81 19.60 15.05
C PRO A 278 6.14 18.76 13.95
N VAL A 279 6.93 17.93 13.27
CA VAL A 279 6.39 16.94 12.31
C VAL A 279 6.47 15.56 12.94
N ILE A 280 5.32 14.98 13.19
CA ILE A 280 5.17 13.64 13.78
C ILE A 280 4.85 12.66 12.65
N VAL A 281 5.60 11.59 12.57
CA VAL A 281 5.38 10.52 11.60
C VAL A 281 4.81 9.30 12.29
N ARG A 282 3.76 8.73 11.71
CA ARG A 282 3.16 7.48 12.19
C ARG A 282 2.85 6.54 11.02
N LEU A 283 2.90 5.27 11.28
CA LEU A 283 2.44 4.20 10.41
C LEU A 283 1.13 3.66 10.99
N LEU A 284 0.03 3.76 10.26
CA LEU A 284 -1.24 3.16 10.64
C LEU A 284 -1.32 1.77 10.00
N ALA A 285 -0.95 0.76 10.78
CA ALA A 285 -1.03 -0.63 10.36
C ALA A 285 -2.43 -1.18 10.62
N GLN A 286 -3.01 -1.90 9.66
CA GLN A 286 -4.29 -2.58 9.84
C GLN A 286 -4.23 -3.99 9.28
N GLU A 287 -4.71 -4.96 10.06
CA GLU A 287 -4.74 -6.36 9.65
C GLU A 287 -5.74 -6.60 8.52
N LYS A 288 -5.34 -7.47 7.56
CA LYS A 288 -6.17 -7.86 6.40
C LYS A 288 -7.19 -8.96 6.73
N LYS A 289 -7.10 -9.52 7.95
CA LYS A 289 -7.98 -10.61 8.41
C LYS A 289 -8.86 -10.12 9.54
N GLU A 290 -10.04 -10.69 9.64
CA GLU A 290 -10.93 -10.44 10.75
C GLU A 290 -10.23 -10.69 12.11
N PRO A 291 -10.43 -9.80 13.08
CA PRO A 291 -11.37 -8.68 13.10
C PRO A 291 -10.81 -7.35 12.56
N TYR A 292 -9.81 -7.35 11.67
CA TYR A 292 -9.22 -6.20 10.98
C TYR A 292 -8.62 -5.15 11.92
N LEU A 293 -7.90 -5.60 12.94
CA LEU A 293 -7.36 -4.76 14.01
C LEU A 293 -6.38 -3.71 13.49
N PRO A 294 -6.63 -2.41 13.76
CA PRO A 294 -5.67 -1.36 13.45
C PRO A 294 -4.80 -1.02 14.65
N LEU A 295 -3.56 -0.60 14.40
CA LEU A 295 -2.69 -0.01 15.39
C LEU A 295 -1.81 1.07 14.74
N ALA A 296 -1.84 2.28 15.29
CA ALA A 296 -0.96 3.35 14.86
C ALA A 296 0.40 3.26 15.59
N HIS A 297 1.48 3.22 14.83
CA HIS A 297 2.85 3.16 15.33
C HIS A 297 3.53 4.51 15.11
N ARG A 298 3.75 5.27 16.19
CA ARG A 298 4.48 6.54 16.14
C ARG A 298 5.98 6.29 15.99
N MET A 299 6.59 6.95 15.03
CA MET A 299 8.03 6.90 14.87
C MET A 299 8.71 7.86 15.85
N LEU A 300 9.66 7.34 16.62
CA LEU A 300 10.50 8.13 17.51
C LEU A 300 11.61 8.84 16.72
N PRO A 301 12.18 9.94 17.25
CA PRO A 301 13.25 10.68 16.57
C PRO A 301 14.43 9.80 16.11
N TRP A 302 14.78 8.79 16.87
CA TRP A 302 15.89 7.89 16.50
C TRP A 302 15.54 6.93 15.35
N HIS A 303 14.26 6.54 15.18
CA HIS A 303 13.81 5.79 14.01
C HIS A 303 14.03 6.61 12.73
N LEU A 304 13.70 7.90 12.76
CA LEU A 304 13.95 8.81 11.64
C LEU A 304 15.46 8.99 11.39
N LYS A 305 16.30 9.00 12.45
CA LYS A 305 17.76 9.04 12.29
C LYS A 305 18.28 7.79 11.56
N ILE A 306 17.82 6.60 11.96
CA ILE A 306 18.19 5.35 11.27
C ILE A 306 17.74 5.40 9.80
N GLY A 307 16.48 5.73 9.56
CA GLY A 307 15.97 5.82 8.19
C GLY A 307 16.74 6.83 7.33
N ARG A 308 17.18 7.95 7.93
CA ARG A 308 18.00 8.96 7.26
C ARG A 308 19.38 8.41 6.86
N VAL A 309 20.05 7.68 7.75
CA VAL A 309 21.30 7.00 7.43
C VAL A 309 21.11 6.02 6.27
N GLN A 310 20.02 5.23 6.31
CA GLN A 310 19.68 4.27 5.28
C GLN A 310 19.47 4.93 3.91
N TYR A 311 18.56 5.93 3.81
CA TYR A 311 18.29 6.54 2.52
C TYR A 311 19.47 7.34 1.98
N MET A 312 20.26 7.99 2.83
CA MET A 312 21.46 8.72 2.40
C MET A 312 22.52 7.81 1.82
N SER A 313 22.75 6.64 2.43
CA SER A 313 23.65 5.63 1.89
C SER A 313 23.21 5.15 0.51
N VAL A 314 21.93 4.81 0.37
CA VAL A 314 21.38 4.33 -0.90
C VAL A 314 21.37 5.41 -1.98
N ILE A 315 21.09 6.67 -1.63
CA ILE A 315 21.14 7.78 -2.59
C ILE A 315 22.54 7.93 -3.18
N GLN A 316 23.59 7.83 -2.36
CA GLN A 316 24.97 7.87 -2.85
C GLN A 316 25.26 6.72 -3.83
N GLN A 317 24.89 5.50 -3.44
CA GLN A 317 25.04 4.32 -4.31
C GLN A 317 24.26 4.49 -5.62
N PHE A 318 23.02 4.95 -5.53
CA PHE A 318 22.13 5.16 -6.68
C PHE A 318 22.70 6.22 -7.64
N ALA A 319 23.23 7.33 -7.10
CA ALA A 319 23.90 8.37 -7.88
C ALA A 319 25.10 7.81 -8.66
N MET A 320 25.93 6.99 -8.03
CA MET A 320 27.07 6.33 -8.69
C MET A 320 26.61 5.37 -9.79
N CYS A 321 25.59 4.56 -9.51
CA CYS A 321 25.01 3.64 -10.50
C CYS A 321 24.48 4.39 -11.73
N GLN A 322 23.79 5.50 -11.53
CA GLN A 322 23.30 6.34 -12.63
C GLN A 322 24.41 7.01 -13.42
N ALA A 323 25.40 7.60 -12.74
CA ALA A 323 26.49 8.33 -13.39
C ALA A 323 27.34 7.43 -14.29
N HIS A 324 27.58 6.19 -13.87
CA HIS A 324 28.44 5.25 -14.58
C HIS A 324 27.67 4.19 -15.38
N ASN A 325 26.33 4.15 -15.24
CA ASN A 325 25.47 3.08 -15.76
C ASN A 325 25.95 1.67 -15.36
N ILE A 326 26.49 1.54 -14.16
CA ILE A 326 26.94 0.27 -13.58
C ILE A 326 26.01 -0.07 -12.41
N TRP A 327 25.39 -1.25 -12.49
CA TRP A 327 24.40 -1.73 -11.52
C TRP A 327 24.90 -3.02 -10.88
N PRO A 328 25.70 -2.92 -9.79
CA PRO A 328 26.31 -4.09 -9.18
C PRO A 328 25.28 -5.02 -8.55
N SER A 329 25.55 -6.31 -8.66
CA SER A 329 24.81 -7.39 -8.01
C SER A 329 25.30 -7.56 -6.56
N TYR A 330 24.83 -8.60 -5.87
CA TYR A 330 25.28 -8.94 -4.52
C TYR A 330 26.81 -9.09 -4.50
N GLU A 331 27.44 -8.59 -3.44
CA GLU A 331 28.89 -8.62 -3.24
C GLU A 331 29.67 -8.15 -4.49
N ASN A 332 29.16 -7.13 -5.18
CA ASN A 332 29.71 -6.58 -6.42
C ASN A 332 29.92 -7.62 -7.54
N GLY A 333 29.11 -8.70 -7.55
CA GLY A 333 29.18 -9.75 -8.56
C GLY A 333 30.18 -10.86 -8.24
N ALA A 334 30.58 -10.99 -6.98
CA ALA A 334 31.42 -12.14 -6.55
C ALA A 334 30.70 -13.47 -6.88
N PRO A 335 31.42 -14.45 -7.45
CA PRO A 335 30.81 -15.73 -7.80
C PRO A 335 30.49 -16.61 -6.57
N GLU A 336 31.13 -16.36 -5.45
CA GLU A 336 31.01 -17.13 -4.22
C GLU A 336 31.34 -16.25 -3.01
N VAL A 337 30.63 -16.49 -1.89
CA VAL A 337 30.90 -15.87 -0.59
C VAL A 337 30.73 -16.92 0.52
N GLU A 338 31.29 -16.66 1.68
CA GLU A 338 31.06 -17.49 2.86
C GLU A 338 29.59 -17.38 3.33
N LEU A 339 28.97 -18.50 3.69
CA LEU A 339 27.64 -18.55 4.25
C LEU A 339 27.62 -17.88 5.62
N THR A 340 26.93 -16.77 5.73
CA THR A 340 26.71 -16.09 7.02
C THR A 340 25.39 -16.55 7.64
N LEU A 341 25.46 -17.09 8.84
CA LEU A 341 24.27 -17.48 9.60
C LEU A 341 23.82 -16.33 10.52
N PRO A 342 22.49 -16.20 10.79
CA PRO A 342 22.01 -15.22 11.74
C PRO A 342 22.58 -15.43 13.16
N ASP A 343 22.95 -14.35 13.85
CA ASP A 343 23.55 -14.38 15.18
C ASP A 343 22.73 -15.17 16.21
N TRP A 344 21.38 -15.07 16.14
CA TRP A 344 20.50 -15.82 17.05
C TRP A 344 20.63 -17.33 16.84
N PHE A 345 20.83 -17.77 15.59
CA PHE A 345 21.03 -19.18 15.25
C PHE A 345 22.40 -19.66 15.72
N THR A 346 23.46 -18.92 15.41
CA THR A 346 24.84 -19.30 15.83
C THR A 346 24.97 -19.35 17.34
N ARG A 347 24.28 -18.48 18.10
CA ARG A 347 24.25 -18.50 19.56
C ARG A 347 23.67 -19.79 20.15
N GLN A 348 22.70 -20.42 19.46
CA GLN A 348 22.12 -21.69 19.92
C GLN A 348 23.11 -22.86 19.85
N TYR A 349 24.10 -22.75 18.96
CA TYR A 349 25.07 -23.84 18.69
C TYR A 349 26.51 -23.48 19.08
N LYS A 350 26.71 -22.38 19.79
CA LYS A 350 28.05 -21.90 20.15
C LYS A 350 28.92 -22.93 20.90
N ASP A 351 28.29 -23.86 21.60
CA ASP A 351 28.98 -24.90 22.38
C ASP A 351 29.35 -26.14 21.52
N PHE A 352 28.95 -26.15 20.25
CA PHE A 352 29.18 -27.22 19.27
C PHE A 352 30.13 -26.85 18.12
N VAL A 353 30.52 -25.57 18.03
CA VAL A 353 31.37 -25.03 16.96
C VAL A 353 32.58 -24.31 17.52
#